data_ef93db95d45ce8d75d9a9dbc999365e3
#
_entry.id   ef93db95d45ce8d75d9a9dbc999365e3
#
_cell.length_a   1.000
_cell.length_b   1.000
_cell.length_c   1.000
_cell.angle_alpha   90.00
_cell.angle_beta   90.00
_cell.angle_gamma   90.00
#
_symmetry.space_group_name_H-M   'P 1'
#
loop_
_entity.id
_entity.type
_entity.pdbx_description
1 polymer ?
#
loop_
_entity_poly.entity_id
_entity_poly.type
_entity_poly.pdbx_seq_one_letter_code
_entity_poly.pdbx_strand_id
1 'polypeptide(L)'
;MSDAYQVSFENEYVRIVNVSIQARQDPAAYTPAALPLIRIDLASGKTRYIDSSSRPELARRSSKAVREIRVELKAAPPSKALTLDAVRIDPARYTVDFENDRVRVVRLGFGGHERGVMVEHPPRVLATLSDVSVKLVFKDGKTDERGAPAGVAAWLEGETLQTENASDQPLEVVLVEPKSTRGF
;
A
#
# COMPACT_ATOMS: atom_id res chain seq x y z
N MET A 1 25.79 5.27 -1.63
CA MET A 1 24.38 5.42 -1.18
C MET A 1 24.14 4.29 -0.19
N SER A 2 23.52 4.56 0.93
CA SER A 2 23.26 3.51 1.92
C SER A 2 22.24 2.53 1.37
N ASP A 3 22.57 1.23 1.34
CA ASP A 3 21.65 0.16 0.91
C ASP A 3 20.38 0.02 1.78
N ALA A 4 20.30 0.84 2.84
CA ALA A 4 19.18 0.82 3.78
C ALA A 4 17.89 1.44 3.23
N TYR A 5 17.96 2.29 2.20
CA TYR A 5 16.84 3.00 1.60
C TYR A 5 16.90 2.89 0.08
N GLN A 6 15.94 2.26 -0.52
CA GLN A 6 15.86 2.06 -1.97
C GLN A 6 14.54 2.60 -2.50
N VAL A 7 14.60 3.58 -3.40
CA VAL A 7 13.43 4.00 -4.17
C VAL A 7 13.12 2.90 -5.19
N SER A 8 11.98 2.24 -5.06
CA SER A 8 11.53 1.19 -5.97
C SER A 8 10.59 1.69 -7.07
N PHE A 9 9.90 2.81 -6.80
CA PHE A 9 9.00 3.43 -7.77
C PHE A 9 8.82 4.92 -7.46
N GLU A 10 8.64 5.74 -8.49
CA GLU A 10 8.28 7.15 -8.37
C GLU A 10 7.49 7.62 -9.58
N ASN A 11 6.40 8.37 -9.30
CA ASN A 11 5.64 9.11 -10.31
C ASN A 11 5.27 10.50 -9.76
N GLU A 12 4.33 11.20 -10.41
CA GLU A 12 3.85 12.50 -9.96
C GLU A 12 3.04 12.45 -8.66
N TYR A 13 2.46 11.30 -8.30
CA TYR A 13 1.56 11.11 -7.15
C TYR A 13 2.27 10.59 -5.91
N VAL A 14 3.17 9.64 -6.08
CA VAL A 14 3.83 8.94 -4.97
C VAL A 14 5.29 8.65 -5.25
N ARG A 15 6.05 8.43 -4.17
CA ARG A 15 7.35 7.75 -4.18
C ARG A 15 7.29 6.59 -3.22
N ILE A 16 7.67 5.39 -3.68
CA ILE A 16 7.74 4.17 -2.88
C ILE A 16 9.20 3.91 -2.52
N VAL A 17 9.46 3.83 -1.22
CA VAL A 17 10.80 3.59 -0.68
C VAL A 17 10.79 2.32 0.17
N ASN A 18 11.58 1.34 -0.23
CA ASN A 18 11.86 0.16 0.59
C ASN A 18 12.95 0.50 1.61
N VAL A 19 12.70 0.18 2.87
CA VAL A 19 13.62 0.41 3.98
C VAL A 19 14.02 -0.93 4.59
N SER A 20 15.34 -1.18 4.65
CA SER A 20 15.91 -2.37 5.29
C SER A 20 17.11 -1.95 6.14
N ILE A 21 16.95 -1.95 7.46
CA ILE A 21 17.99 -1.56 8.42
C ILE A 21 18.29 -2.77 9.29
N GLN A 22 19.55 -3.19 9.32
CA GLN A 22 19.98 -4.30 10.18
C GLN A 22 19.99 -3.87 11.66
N ALA A 23 19.83 -4.85 12.56
CA ALA A 23 19.94 -4.59 14.00
C ALA A 23 21.26 -3.88 14.32
N ARG A 24 21.22 -2.82 15.12
CA ARG A 24 22.35 -1.98 15.55
C ARG A 24 23.07 -1.23 14.42
N GLN A 25 22.59 -1.31 13.19
CA GLN A 25 23.10 -0.50 12.09
C GLN A 25 22.71 0.97 12.33
N ASP A 26 23.65 1.88 12.09
CA ASP A 26 23.35 3.31 12.07
C ASP A 26 22.62 3.60 10.76
N PRO A 27 21.36 4.04 10.79
CA PRO A 27 20.68 4.42 9.57
C PRO A 27 21.42 5.62 8.99
N ALA A 28 22.13 5.44 7.89
CA ALA A 28 22.68 6.57 7.16
C ALA A 28 21.54 7.56 6.91
N ALA A 29 21.84 8.85 7.09
CA ALA A 29 20.84 9.90 7.03
C ALA A 29 20.09 9.90 5.69
N TYR A 30 19.00 9.15 5.62
CA TYR A 30 17.97 9.38 4.62
C TYR A 30 17.28 10.67 5.04
N THR A 31 17.46 11.71 4.27
CA THR A 31 16.63 12.91 4.40
C THR A 31 15.34 12.63 3.63
N PRO A 32 14.24 12.26 4.30
CA PRO A 32 12.96 12.12 3.62
C PRO A 32 12.64 13.48 3.00
N ALA A 33 12.04 13.46 1.81
CA ALA A 33 11.39 14.65 1.32
C ALA A 33 10.44 15.15 2.41
N ALA A 34 10.27 16.47 2.55
CA ALA A 34 9.33 17.07 3.53
C ALA A 34 7.87 16.80 3.11
N LEU A 35 7.55 15.55 2.80
CA LEU A 35 6.25 15.07 2.31
C LEU A 35 5.59 14.20 3.39
N PRO A 36 4.27 14.26 3.51
CA PRO A 36 3.55 13.30 4.32
C PRO A 36 3.71 11.89 3.74
N LEU A 37 3.74 10.89 4.59
CA LEU A 37 3.94 9.51 4.14
C LEU A 37 3.11 8.50 4.93
N ILE A 38 2.85 7.35 4.32
CA ILE A 38 2.39 6.14 5.00
C ILE A 38 3.60 5.23 5.19
N ARG A 39 3.82 4.81 6.43
CA ARG A 39 4.77 3.78 6.81
C ARG A 39 4.04 2.47 7.02
N ILE A 40 4.54 1.39 6.41
CA ILE A 40 4.03 0.03 6.53
C ILE A 40 5.15 -0.83 7.10
N ASP A 41 5.00 -1.30 8.32
CA ASP A 41 5.94 -2.20 8.98
C ASP A 41 5.71 -3.64 8.51
N LEU A 42 6.67 -4.24 7.84
CA LEU A 42 6.52 -5.56 7.23
C LEU A 42 6.55 -6.72 8.23
N ALA A 43 7.05 -6.48 9.46
CA ALA A 43 7.08 -7.52 10.48
C ALA A 43 5.76 -7.64 11.24
N SER A 44 5.04 -6.52 11.41
CA SER A 44 3.79 -6.47 12.17
C SER A 44 2.55 -6.19 11.32
N GLY A 45 2.73 -5.82 10.04
CA GLY A 45 1.66 -5.35 9.17
C GLY A 45 1.05 -4.00 9.57
N LYS A 46 1.59 -3.31 10.58
CA LYS A 46 1.04 -2.05 11.07
C LYS A 46 1.30 -0.91 10.10
N THR A 47 0.27 -0.08 9.90
CA THR A 47 0.32 1.14 9.11
C THR A 47 0.35 2.37 10.00
N ARG A 48 1.03 3.43 9.58
CA ARG A 48 1.08 4.72 10.27
C ARG A 48 1.20 5.87 9.28
N TYR A 49 0.36 6.87 9.43
CA TYR A 49 0.52 8.17 8.76
C TYR A 49 1.54 9.03 9.51
N ILE A 50 2.45 9.66 8.78
CA ILE A 50 3.43 10.61 9.29
C ILE A 50 3.25 11.92 8.51
N ASP A 51 2.90 12.98 9.23
CA ASP A 51 2.73 14.30 8.64
C ASP A 51 4.08 14.94 8.30
N SER A 52 4.10 15.80 7.28
CA SER A 52 5.31 16.53 6.85
C SER A 52 5.89 17.44 7.93
N SER A 53 5.08 17.92 8.88
CA SER A 53 5.52 18.72 10.03
C SER A 53 6.16 17.86 11.13
N SER A 54 5.86 16.58 11.16
CA SER A 54 6.49 15.65 12.08
C SER A 54 7.92 15.44 11.62
N ARG A 55 8.91 15.85 12.43
CA ARG A 55 10.29 15.45 12.16
C ARG A 55 10.30 13.93 12.05
N PRO A 56 10.78 13.35 10.94
CA PRO A 56 10.92 11.92 10.87
C PRO A 56 11.73 11.51 12.10
N GLU A 57 11.17 10.61 12.89
CA GLU A 57 11.93 9.96 13.93
C GLU A 57 13.04 9.23 13.18
N LEU A 58 14.21 9.90 13.13
CA LEU A 58 15.43 9.28 12.61
C LEU A 58 15.49 7.95 13.31
N ALA A 59 15.50 6.87 12.54
CA ALA A 59 15.51 5.53 13.10
C ALA A 59 16.69 5.48 14.10
N ARG A 60 16.38 5.67 15.38
CA ARG A 60 17.36 5.51 16.44
C ARG A 60 17.91 4.10 16.30
N ARG A 61 19.18 3.88 16.57
CA ARG A 61 19.80 2.55 16.57
C ARG A 61 18.82 1.56 17.19
N SER A 62 18.07 0.86 16.33
CA SER A 62 17.14 -0.16 16.79
C SER A 62 17.92 -1.39 17.20
N SER A 63 17.57 -1.98 18.32
CA SER A 63 18.09 -3.29 18.71
C SER A 63 17.61 -4.42 17.78
N LYS A 64 16.58 -4.16 16.97
CA LYS A 64 15.96 -5.09 16.02
C LYS A 64 16.15 -4.60 14.59
N ALA A 65 16.24 -5.52 13.64
CA ALA A 65 16.17 -5.19 12.23
C ALA A 65 14.82 -4.54 11.91
N VAL A 66 14.83 -3.56 10.99
CA VAL A 66 13.63 -2.85 10.52
C VAL A 66 13.46 -3.15 9.04
N ARG A 67 12.29 -3.62 8.65
CA ARG A 67 11.87 -3.77 7.26
C ARG A 67 10.52 -3.08 7.09
N GLU A 68 10.47 -2.07 6.26
CA GLU A 68 9.25 -1.30 6.02
C GLU A 68 9.16 -0.79 4.59
N ILE A 69 7.94 -0.52 4.16
CA ILE A 69 7.64 0.23 2.95
C ILE A 69 7.18 1.62 3.38
N ARG A 70 7.73 2.65 2.74
CA ARG A 70 7.28 4.03 2.88
C ARG A 70 6.66 4.49 1.57
N VAL A 71 5.45 5.02 1.66
CA VAL A 71 4.74 5.65 0.54
C VAL A 71 4.68 7.14 0.81
N GLU A 72 5.56 7.91 0.18
CA GLU A 72 5.55 9.38 0.25
C GLU A 72 4.46 9.91 -0.67
N LEU A 73 3.61 10.79 -0.15
CA LEU A 73 2.47 11.36 -0.86
C LEU A 73 2.85 12.71 -1.47
N LYS A 74 2.91 12.81 -2.79
CA LYS A 74 3.31 14.01 -3.54
C LYS A 74 2.08 14.83 -3.94
N ALA A 75 1.34 14.37 -4.92
CA ALA A 75 0.09 14.97 -5.37
C ALA A 75 -1.03 13.91 -5.34
N ALA A 76 -2.26 14.35 -5.41
CA ALA A 76 -3.37 13.41 -5.56
C ALA A 76 -3.64 13.15 -7.04
N PRO A 77 -3.88 11.89 -7.44
CA PRO A 77 -4.36 11.58 -8.79
C PRO A 77 -5.75 12.17 -9.00
N PRO A 78 -6.14 12.40 -10.27
CA PRO A 78 -7.53 12.74 -10.57
C PRO A 78 -8.45 11.68 -9.98
N SER A 79 -9.42 12.09 -9.17
CA SER A 79 -10.37 11.18 -8.55
C SER A 79 -11.77 11.42 -9.09
N LYS A 80 -12.52 10.35 -9.21
CA LYS A 80 -13.98 10.36 -9.42
C LYS A 80 -14.64 9.62 -8.26
N ALA A 81 -15.91 9.94 -8.02
CA ALA A 81 -16.70 9.18 -7.08
C ALA A 81 -16.79 7.70 -7.51
N LEU A 82 -16.48 6.79 -6.58
CA LEU A 82 -16.53 5.36 -6.84
C LEU A 82 -17.98 4.86 -6.69
N THR A 83 -18.49 4.21 -7.72
CA THR A 83 -19.82 3.61 -7.69
C THR A 83 -19.82 2.29 -6.89
N LEU A 84 -18.77 1.50 -7.06
CA LEU A 84 -18.57 0.19 -6.42
C LEU A 84 -17.39 0.27 -5.43
N ASP A 85 -17.42 1.25 -4.50
CA ASP A 85 -16.36 1.39 -3.49
C ASP A 85 -16.16 0.10 -2.70
N ALA A 86 -14.93 -0.42 -2.70
CA ALA A 86 -14.58 -1.73 -2.16
C ALA A 86 -14.94 -1.87 -0.68
N VAL A 87 -14.65 -0.84 0.14
CA VAL A 87 -14.94 -0.86 1.59
C VAL A 87 -16.44 -0.90 1.85
N ARG A 88 -17.24 -0.22 1.02
CA ARG A 88 -18.69 -0.19 1.15
C ARG A 88 -19.35 -1.48 0.66
N ILE A 89 -18.83 -2.05 -0.44
CA ILE A 89 -19.44 -3.21 -1.11
C ILE A 89 -19.04 -4.53 -0.46
N ASP A 90 -17.81 -4.63 0.03
CA ASP A 90 -17.26 -5.86 0.61
C ASP A 90 -16.47 -5.58 1.92
N PRO A 91 -17.16 -5.07 2.96
CA PRO A 91 -16.51 -4.68 4.22
C PRO A 91 -15.93 -5.87 5.00
N ALA A 92 -16.28 -7.10 4.64
CA ALA A 92 -15.69 -8.30 5.23
C ALA A 92 -14.22 -8.50 4.81
N ARG A 93 -13.85 -8.03 3.62
CA ARG A 93 -12.49 -8.18 3.06
C ARG A 93 -11.71 -6.87 3.04
N TYR A 94 -12.42 -5.73 2.93
CA TYR A 94 -11.81 -4.41 2.84
C TYR A 94 -12.10 -3.60 4.10
N THR A 95 -11.09 -3.34 4.92
CA THR A 95 -11.21 -2.54 6.14
C THR A 95 -10.32 -1.32 6.08
N VAL A 96 -10.81 -0.18 6.60
CA VAL A 96 -10.03 1.06 6.64
C VAL A 96 -9.13 1.03 7.89
N ASP A 97 -7.81 1.02 7.69
CA ASP A 97 -6.81 1.17 8.75
C ASP A 97 -6.71 2.63 9.20
N PHE A 98 -6.78 3.56 8.23
CA PHE A 98 -6.62 4.98 8.45
C PHE A 98 -7.21 5.79 7.28
N GLU A 99 -7.79 6.96 7.58
CA GLU A 99 -8.27 7.90 6.56
C GLU A 99 -8.17 9.34 7.05
N ASN A 100 -7.73 10.22 6.15
CA ASN A 100 -7.77 11.67 6.31
C ASN A 100 -8.04 12.37 4.95
N ASP A 101 -7.83 13.70 4.88
CA ASP A 101 -8.07 14.48 3.65
C ASP A 101 -7.10 14.15 2.50
N ARG A 102 -5.97 13.49 2.78
CA ARG A 102 -4.91 13.23 1.80
C ARG A 102 -4.85 11.79 1.34
N VAL A 103 -5.29 10.85 2.17
CA VAL A 103 -5.10 9.42 1.90
C VAL A 103 -6.13 8.58 2.63
N ARG A 104 -6.55 7.48 1.98
CA ARG A 104 -7.22 6.36 2.63
C ARG A 104 -6.28 5.16 2.58
N VAL A 105 -6.09 4.49 3.70
CA VAL A 105 -5.32 3.25 3.83
C VAL A 105 -6.29 2.12 4.12
N VAL A 106 -6.35 1.15 3.23
CA VAL A 106 -7.29 0.03 3.28
C VAL A 106 -6.51 -1.27 3.40
N ARG A 107 -6.93 -2.13 4.29
CA ARG A 107 -6.45 -3.49 4.42
C ARG A 107 -7.37 -4.42 3.65
N LEU A 108 -6.79 -5.26 2.81
CA LEU A 108 -7.48 -6.27 2.05
C LEU A 108 -6.98 -7.65 2.46
N GLY A 109 -7.90 -8.56 2.79
CA GLY A 109 -7.60 -9.94 3.10
C GLY A 109 -8.53 -10.94 2.40
N PHE A 110 -7.97 -12.05 1.94
CA PHE A 110 -8.69 -13.19 1.41
C PHE A 110 -8.20 -14.49 2.05
N GLY A 111 -9.11 -15.38 2.42
CA GLY A 111 -8.78 -16.78 2.72
C GLY A 111 -8.31 -17.54 1.47
N GLY A 112 -7.76 -18.76 1.66
CA GLY A 112 -7.38 -19.62 0.53
C GLY A 112 -8.59 -19.90 -0.38
N HIS A 113 -8.40 -19.76 -1.69
CA HIS A 113 -9.44 -19.92 -2.73
C HIS A 113 -10.69 -19.05 -2.56
N GLU A 114 -10.61 -18.04 -1.71
CA GLU A 114 -11.73 -17.14 -1.49
C GLU A 114 -11.86 -16.17 -2.66
N ARG A 115 -13.11 -15.90 -3.04
CA ARG A 115 -13.48 -15.01 -4.14
C ARG A 115 -14.28 -13.84 -3.61
N GLY A 116 -13.87 -12.62 -3.97
CA GLY A 116 -14.59 -11.38 -3.66
C GLY A 116 -15.71 -11.10 -4.64
N VAL A 117 -16.28 -9.92 -4.54
CA VAL A 117 -17.25 -9.37 -5.48
C VAL A 117 -16.57 -8.36 -6.41
N MET A 118 -17.28 -7.93 -7.46
CA MET A 118 -16.79 -6.87 -8.34
C MET A 118 -16.78 -5.53 -7.60
N VAL A 119 -15.59 -4.90 -7.51
CA VAL A 119 -15.36 -3.61 -6.86
C VAL A 119 -14.58 -2.66 -7.76
N GLU A 120 -14.71 -1.36 -7.50
CA GLU A 120 -13.98 -0.31 -8.18
C GLU A 120 -12.86 0.21 -7.26
N HIS A 121 -11.64 0.20 -7.75
CA HIS A 121 -10.47 0.73 -7.07
C HIS A 121 -10.03 2.05 -7.71
N PRO A 122 -9.68 3.07 -6.90
CA PRO A 122 -8.97 4.25 -7.41
C PRO A 122 -7.51 3.91 -7.71
N PRO A 123 -6.74 4.85 -8.32
CA PRO A 123 -5.28 4.75 -8.37
C PRO A 123 -4.70 4.62 -6.96
N ARG A 124 -3.78 3.66 -6.77
CA ARG A 124 -3.30 3.26 -5.44
C ARG A 124 -1.90 2.65 -5.46
N VAL A 125 -1.24 2.67 -4.32
CA VAL A 125 -0.14 1.75 -4.05
C VAL A 125 -0.69 0.49 -3.39
N LEU A 126 -0.33 -0.68 -3.91
CA LEU A 126 -0.58 -1.97 -3.27
C LEU A 126 0.74 -2.44 -2.65
N ALA A 127 0.73 -2.77 -1.35
CA ALA A 127 1.86 -3.35 -0.63
C ALA A 127 1.47 -4.72 -0.09
N THR A 128 2.24 -5.77 -0.42
CA THR A 128 1.98 -7.15 -0.01
C THR A 128 2.54 -7.42 1.39
N LEU A 129 1.71 -7.94 2.29
CA LEU A 129 2.12 -8.40 3.62
C LEU A 129 2.36 -9.92 3.66
N SER A 130 1.76 -10.64 2.75
CA SER A 130 1.97 -12.07 2.48
C SER A 130 2.30 -12.28 1.01
N ASP A 131 2.66 -13.50 0.64
CA ASP A 131 2.72 -13.90 -0.76
C ASP A 131 1.32 -13.79 -1.38
N VAL A 132 1.25 -13.27 -2.60
CA VAL A 132 0.01 -13.03 -3.34
C VAL A 132 0.04 -13.89 -4.60
N SER A 133 -1.03 -14.64 -4.82
CA SER A 133 -1.36 -15.31 -6.08
C SER A 133 -2.85 -15.13 -6.31
N VAL A 134 -3.24 -14.35 -7.30
CA VAL A 134 -4.63 -13.97 -7.54
C VAL A 134 -5.02 -14.15 -9.00
N LYS A 135 -6.28 -14.52 -9.19
CA LYS A 135 -6.98 -14.42 -10.46
C LYS A 135 -7.89 -13.20 -10.41
N LEU A 136 -7.75 -12.34 -11.39
CA LEU A 136 -8.53 -11.12 -11.57
C LEU A 136 -9.54 -11.32 -12.70
N VAL A 137 -10.76 -10.86 -12.49
CA VAL A 137 -11.80 -10.81 -13.51
C VAL A 137 -12.21 -9.35 -13.69
N PHE A 138 -11.94 -8.78 -14.85
CA PHE A 138 -12.28 -7.40 -15.18
C PHE A 138 -13.74 -7.24 -15.62
N LYS A 139 -14.23 -5.99 -15.58
CA LYS A 139 -15.60 -5.66 -15.96
C LYS A 139 -15.98 -6.08 -17.39
N ASP A 140 -14.99 -6.14 -18.30
CA ASP A 140 -15.17 -6.59 -19.70
C ASP A 140 -15.14 -8.12 -19.86
N GLY A 141 -15.04 -8.86 -18.76
CA GLY A 141 -14.97 -10.32 -18.74
C GLY A 141 -13.58 -10.91 -18.96
N LYS A 142 -12.56 -10.10 -19.23
CA LYS A 142 -11.19 -10.56 -19.32
C LYS A 142 -10.71 -11.05 -17.97
N THR A 143 -9.74 -11.97 -17.99
CA THR A 143 -9.08 -12.50 -16.81
C THR A 143 -7.59 -12.29 -16.90
N ASP A 144 -6.95 -12.11 -15.74
CA ASP A 144 -5.49 -12.02 -15.60
C ASP A 144 -5.07 -12.76 -14.33
N GLU A 145 -3.87 -13.29 -14.30
CA GLU A 145 -3.29 -13.93 -13.13
C GLU A 145 -2.06 -13.13 -12.71
N ARG A 146 -2.01 -12.75 -11.43
CA ARG A 146 -0.92 -11.96 -10.88
C ARG A 146 -0.40 -12.58 -9.61
N GLY A 147 0.91 -12.47 -9.41
CA GLY A 147 1.58 -12.91 -8.20
C GLY A 147 2.69 -11.95 -7.78
N ALA A 148 2.93 -11.89 -6.47
CA ALA A 148 4.03 -11.13 -5.90
C ALA A 148 4.42 -11.73 -4.54
N PRO A 149 5.72 -11.74 -4.18
CA PRO A 149 6.13 -12.16 -2.84
C PRO A 149 5.74 -11.11 -1.79
N ALA A 150 5.75 -11.50 -0.53
CA ALA A 150 5.59 -10.60 0.60
C ALA A 150 6.66 -9.49 0.63
N GLY A 151 6.24 -8.28 1.00
CA GLY A 151 7.14 -7.13 1.16
C GLY A 151 7.45 -6.37 -0.13
N VAL A 152 6.63 -6.54 -1.15
CA VAL A 152 6.71 -5.78 -2.42
C VAL A 152 5.62 -4.72 -2.45
N ALA A 153 5.92 -3.57 -3.09
CA ALA A 153 4.91 -2.56 -3.36
C ALA A 153 4.95 -2.09 -4.81
N ALA A 154 3.78 -1.81 -5.37
CA ALA A 154 3.60 -1.35 -6.74
C ALA A 154 2.50 -0.28 -6.83
N TRP A 155 2.64 0.65 -7.77
CA TRP A 155 1.57 1.55 -8.16
C TRP A 155 0.62 0.85 -9.13
N LEU A 156 -0.67 0.97 -8.88
CA LEU A 156 -1.74 0.46 -9.75
C LEU A 156 -2.68 1.59 -10.14
N GLU A 157 -3.06 1.62 -11.40
CA GLU A 157 -4.07 2.53 -11.91
C GLU A 157 -5.47 2.14 -11.42
N GLY A 158 -6.43 3.07 -11.56
CA GLY A 158 -7.82 2.81 -11.22
C GLY A 158 -8.43 1.74 -12.13
N GLU A 159 -9.07 0.75 -11.53
CA GLU A 159 -9.64 -0.39 -12.24
C GLU A 159 -10.88 -0.95 -11.54
N THR A 160 -11.75 -1.60 -12.31
CA THR A 160 -12.92 -2.32 -11.80
C THR A 160 -12.73 -3.80 -12.04
N LEU A 161 -12.64 -4.57 -10.96
CA LEU A 161 -12.36 -6.00 -11.04
C LEU A 161 -12.93 -6.78 -9.85
N GLN A 162 -12.98 -8.09 -10.03
CA GLN A 162 -13.19 -9.08 -8.99
C GLN A 162 -11.89 -9.84 -8.75
N THR A 163 -11.52 -10.01 -7.50
CA THR A 163 -10.32 -10.76 -7.09
C THR A 163 -10.71 -12.12 -6.53
N GLU A 164 -9.95 -13.15 -6.90
CA GLU A 164 -9.98 -14.48 -6.32
C GLU A 164 -8.56 -14.84 -5.85
N ASN A 165 -8.40 -15.27 -4.61
CA ASN A 165 -7.13 -15.83 -4.14
C ASN A 165 -6.94 -17.21 -4.79
N ALA A 166 -5.92 -17.34 -5.64
CA ALA A 166 -5.65 -18.58 -6.38
C ALA A 166 -4.80 -19.59 -5.58
N SER A 167 -4.42 -19.27 -4.33
CA SER A 167 -3.59 -20.11 -3.47
C SER A 167 -4.37 -20.72 -2.31
N ASP A 168 -3.83 -21.78 -1.70
CA ASP A 168 -4.34 -22.41 -0.46
C ASP A 168 -4.11 -21.54 0.79
N GLN A 169 -3.18 -20.57 0.71
CA GLN A 169 -2.80 -19.74 1.83
C GLN A 169 -3.60 -18.42 1.83
N PRO A 170 -3.94 -17.87 3.02
CA PRO A 170 -4.53 -16.56 3.09
C PRO A 170 -3.56 -15.50 2.57
N LEU A 171 -4.09 -14.49 1.90
CA LEU A 171 -3.33 -13.32 1.50
C LEU A 171 -3.77 -12.07 2.25
N GLU A 172 -2.84 -11.16 2.46
CA GLU A 172 -3.07 -9.87 3.06
C GLU A 172 -2.25 -8.78 2.35
N VAL A 173 -2.89 -7.68 2.01
CA VAL A 173 -2.24 -6.52 1.37
C VAL A 173 -2.74 -5.22 1.99
N VAL A 174 -1.92 -4.17 1.88
CA VAL A 174 -2.29 -2.79 2.22
C VAL A 174 -2.41 -1.99 0.93
N LEU A 175 -3.54 -1.30 0.78
CA LEU A 175 -3.81 -0.37 -0.29
C LEU A 175 -3.67 1.05 0.24
N VAL A 176 -2.80 1.86 -0.36
CA VAL A 176 -2.64 3.28 -0.04
C VAL A 176 -3.23 4.08 -1.19
N GLU A 177 -4.36 4.73 -0.96
CA GLU A 177 -5.16 5.45 -1.93
C GLU A 177 -5.01 6.96 -1.70
N PRO A 178 -4.15 7.68 -2.47
CA PRO A 178 -4.05 9.13 -2.36
C PRO A 178 -5.37 9.79 -2.74
N LYS A 179 -5.83 10.76 -1.94
CA LYS A 179 -7.11 11.45 -2.14
C LYS A 179 -6.87 12.85 -2.70
N SER A 180 -7.69 13.25 -3.67
CA SER A 180 -7.72 14.64 -4.13
C SER A 180 -8.29 15.55 -3.04
N THR A 181 -7.55 16.61 -2.70
CA THR A 181 -8.01 17.66 -1.77
C THR A 181 -9.07 18.59 -2.38
N ARG A 182 -9.42 18.42 -3.65
CA ARG A 182 -10.53 19.16 -4.25
C ARG A 182 -11.82 18.51 -3.76
N GLY A 183 -12.48 19.23 -2.86
CA GLY A 183 -13.81 18.86 -2.37
C GLY A 183 -14.80 18.64 -3.53
N PHE A 184 -15.71 17.73 -3.29
CA PHE A 184 -16.91 17.52 -4.08
C PHE A 184 -17.80 18.74 -3.99
#